data_8cd43802f46bbf2242656088067deb0d
#
_entry.id   8cd43802f46bbf2242656088067deb0d
#
_cell.length_a   1.000
_cell.length_b   1.000
_cell.length_c   1.000
_cell.angle_alpha   90.00
_cell.angle_beta   90.00
_cell.angle_gamma   90.00
#
_symmetry.space_group_name_H-M   'P 1'
#
loop_
_entity.id
_entity.type
_entity.pdbx_description
1 polymer ?
#
loop_
_entity_poly.entity_id
_entity_poly.type
_entity_poly.pdbx_seq_one_letter_code
_entity_poly.pdbx_strand_id
1 'polypeptide(L)'
;LSSEKKNIIKKFSKKYNLPISIIAPYKKKHPMVSKFSLFSKKLATKNNTVNLLLNSGPLREHIADLSLQDNFPLIASSANLSQRGTKYRVKDIETRVKRCADIIINYGPCEIYKEGKTFDHNGLSLSSTQIDFRDMSIVRKGVYFKEIYNIFKDEFDINLALRL
;
A
#
# COMPACT_ATOMS: atom_id res chain seq x y z
N LEU A 1 -3.19 -3.35 -16.95
CA LEU A 1 -1.74 -3.29 -17.07
C LEU A 1 -1.25 -4.22 -18.17
N SER A 2 -0.20 -3.82 -18.89
CA SER A 2 0.52 -4.69 -19.84
C SER A 2 1.14 -5.90 -19.13
N SER A 3 1.50 -6.92 -19.90
CA SER A 3 2.21 -8.10 -19.38
C SER A 3 3.56 -7.72 -18.76
N GLU A 4 4.25 -6.79 -19.37
CA GLU A 4 5.52 -6.24 -18.88
C GLU A 4 5.36 -5.63 -17.48
N LYS A 5 4.41 -4.69 -17.30
CA LYS A 5 4.14 -4.04 -16.00
C LYS A 5 3.73 -5.04 -14.91
N LYS A 6 2.99 -6.08 -15.27
CA LYS A 6 2.68 -7.18 -14.34
C LYS A 6 3.93 -7.97 -13.94
N ASN A 7 4.83 -8.22 -14.88
CA ASN A 7 6.12 -8.89 -14.61
C ASN A 7 7.01 -8.06 -13.69
N ILE A 8 7.06 -6.74 -13.87
CA ILE A 8 7.80 -5.84 -12.98
C ILE A 8 7.26 -5.97 -11.55
N ILE A 9 5.94 -5.87 -11.35
CA ILE A 9 5.31 -6.03 -10.03
C ILE A 9 5.69 -7.37 -9.41
N LYS A 10 5.58 -8.47 -10.18
CA LYS A 10 5.89 -9.83 -9.72
C LYS A 10 7.37 -9.98 -9.33
N LYS A 11 8.29 -9.48 -10.18
CA LYS A 11 9.73 -9.51 -9.89
C LYS A 11 10.07 -8.67 -8.67
N PHE A 12 9.57 -7.43 -8.60
CA PHE A 12 9.78 -6.54 -7.47
C PHE A 12 9.30 -7.17 -6.16
N SER A 13 8.06 -7.63 -6.11
CA SER A 13 7.47 -8.22 -4.91
C SER A 13 8.24 -9.46 -4.41
N LYS A 14 8.72 -10.30 -5.33
CA LYS A 14 9.47 -11.51 -4.96
C LYS A 14 10.91 -11.25 -4.51
N LYS A 15 11.59 -10.26 -5.15
CA LYS A 15 13.03 -10.05 -4.97
C LYS A 15 13.36 -9.12 -3.79
N TYR A 16 12.52 -8.08 -3.55
CA TYR A 16 12.96 -6.98 -2.71
C TYR A 16 12.25 -6.86 -1.37
N ASN A 17 11.17 -7.53 -1.12
CA ASN A 17 10.43 -7.46 0.16
C ASN A 17 10.27 -6.03 0.75
N LEU A 18 10.27 -5.00 -0.11
CA LEU A 18 10.08 -3.61 0.29
C LEU A 18 8.61 -3.24 0.21
N PRO A 19 8.03 -2.57 1.23
CA PRO A 19 6.64 -2.15 1.22
C PRO A 19 6.41 -1.09 0.15
N ILE A 20 5.54 -1.38 -0.80
CA ILE A 20 5.19 -0.48 -1.90
C ILE A 20 3.68 -0.44 -2.11
N SER A 21 3.16 0.74 -2.41
CA SER A 21 1.78 0.95 -2.84
C SER A 21 1.74 1.13 -4.36
N ILE A 22 0.91 0.37 -5.04
CA ILE A 22 0.73 0.51 -6.48
C ILE A 22 -0.70 0.90 -6.83
N ILE A 23 -0.86 1.92 -7.67
CA ILE A 23 -2.14 2.27 -8.28
C ILE A 23 -2.21 1.60 -9.65
N ALA A 24 -3.25 0.80 -9.86
CA ALA A 24 -3.41 0.05 -11.09
C ALA A 24 -4.88 -0.01 -11.52
N PRO A 25 -5.15 -0.07 -12.85
CA PRO A 25 -6.48 -0.37 -13.35
C PRO A 25 -6.96 -1.75 -12.88
N TYR A 26 -8.23 -1.89 -12.57
CA TYR A 26 -8.83 -3.15 -12.19
C TYR A 26 -9.86 -3.65 -13.22
N LYS A 27 -10.09 -4.95 -13.25
CA LYS A 27 -11.13 -5.56 -14.07
C LYS A 27 -12.47 -5.44 -13.34
N LYS A 28 -13.40 -4.65 -13.86
CA LYS A 28 -14.75 -4.43 -13.26
C LYS A 28 -15.52 -5.72 -13.00
N LYS A 29 -15.34 -6.73 -13.87
CA LYS A 29 -15.97 -8.06 -13.78
C LYS A 29 -15.15 -9.08 -13.01
N HIS A 30 -14.07 -8.68 -12.29
CA HIS A 30 -13.31 -9.62 -11.49
C HIS A 30 -14.16 -10.11 -10.31
N PRO A 31 -14.19 -11.43 -10.00
CA PRO A 31 -15.06 -12.00 -8.97
C PRO A 31 -14.98 -11.27 -7.62
N MET A 32 -13.78 -10.96 -7.14
CA MET A 32 -13.60 -10.19 -5.91
C MET A 32 -14.18 -8.78 -5.99
N VAL A 33 -14.03 -8.10 -7.12
CA VAL A 33 -14.55 -6.72 -7.31
C VAL A 33 -16.08 -6.71 -7.38
N SER A 34 -16.68 -7.75 -7.95
CA SER A 34 -18.14 -7.88 -8.04
C SER A 34 -18.81 -8.10 -6.67
N LYS A 35 -18.07 -8.57 -5.68
CA LYS A 35 -18.56 -8.76 -4.30
C LYS A 35 -18.59 -7.48 -3.47
N PHE A 36 -17.94 -6.40 -3.91
CA PHE A 36 -18.06 -5.13 -3.22
C PHE A 36 -19.46 -4.55 -3.34
N SER A 37 -20.01 -4.06 -2.23
CA SER A 37 -21.16 -3.16 -2.28
C SER A 37 -20.81 -1.89 -3.08
N LEU A 38 -21.81 -1.18 -3.54
CA LEU A 38 -21.59 0.11 -4.23
C LEU A 38 -20.80 1.09 -3.36
N PHE A 39 -21.08 1.11 -2.06
CA PHE A 39 -20.38 1.96 -1.10
C PHE A 39 -18.91 1.54 -0.95
N SER A 40 -18.65 0.26 -0.69
CA SER A 40 -17.28 -0.28 -0.57
C SER A 40 -16.47 -0.05 -1.85
N LYS A 41 -17.09 -0.23 -3.01
CA LYS A 41 -16.45 0.02 -4.29
C LYS A 41 -16.08 1.50 -4.46
N LYS A 42 -16.96 2.42 -4.07
CA LYS A 42 -16.69 3.86 -4.10
C LYS A 42 -15.49 4.24 -3.21
N LEU A 43 -15.35 3.60 -2.05
CA LEU A 43 -14.22 3.82 -1.14
C LEU A 43 -12.91 3.21 -1.66
N ALA A 44 -12.97 2.01 -2.26
CA ALA A 44 -11.79 1.25 -2.69
C ALA A 44 -11.25 1.68 -4.05
N THR A 45 -12.02 2.42 -4.86
CA THR A 45 -11.65 2.75 -6.24
C THR A 45 -11.70 4.25 -6.51
N LYS A 46 -10.77 4.71 -7.36
CA LYS A 46 -10.74 6.09 -7.87
C LYS A 46 -10.33 6.05 -9.34
N ASN A 47 -11.07 6.73 -10.21
CA ASN A 47 -10.74 6.83 -11.65
C ASN A 47 -10.46 5.45 -12.31
N ASN A 48 -11.32 4.45 -12.04
CA ASN A 48 -11.15 3.05 -12.50
C ASN A 48 -9.84 2.39 -12.07
N THR A 49 -9.24 2.83 -10.97
CA THR A 49 -8.06 2.21 -10.37
C THR A 49 -8.33 1.75 -8.94
N VAL A 50 -7.50 0.83 -8.48
CA VAL A 50 -7.36 0.43 -7.09
C VAL A 50 -5.94 0.73 -6.62
N ASN A 51 -5.80 0.92 -5.32
CA ASN A 51 -4.50 0.99 -4.66
C ASN A 51 -4.24 -0.34 -3.95
N LEU A 52 -3.14 -0.99 -4.30
CA LEU A 52 -2.70 -2.26 -3.73
C LEU A 52 -1.44 -2.03 -2.91
N LEU A 53 -1.42 -2.49 -1.67
CA LEU A 53 -0.23 -2.48 -0.83
C LEU A 53 0.43 -3.86 -0.88
N LEU A 54 1.68 -3.91 -1.30
CA LEU A 54 2.49 -5.12 -1.42
C LEU A 54 3.58 -5.12 -0.36
N ASN A 55 4.06 -6.32 0.01
CA ASN A 55 5.16 -6.53 0.96
C ASN A 55 4.92 -5.78 2.27
N SER A 56 3.73 -5.92 2.82
CA SER A 56 3.29 -5.20 4.01
C SER A 56 3.44 -5.99 5.31
N GLY A 57 4.18 -7.10 5.24
CA GLY A 57 4.53 -7.96 6.34
C GLY A 57 3.66 -9.22 6.46
N PRO A 58 4.15 -10.25 7.18
CA PRO A 58 3.61 -11.61 7.13
C PRO A 58 2.15 -11.71 7.57
N LEU A 59 1.74 -10.95 8.59
CA LEU A 59 0.34 -10.95 9.02
C LEU A 59 -0.61 -10.49 7.91
N ARG A 60 -0.28 -9.41 7.20
CA ARG A 60 -1.12 -8.88 6.12
C ARG A 60 -1.10 -9.79 4.90
N GLU A 61 0.02 -10.41 4.61
CA GLU A 61 0.14 -11.39 3.54
C GLU A 61 -0.73 -12.62 3.82
N HIS A 62 -0.70 -13.15 5.04
CA HIS A 62 -1.57 -14.23 5.45
C HIS A 62 -3.07 -13.88 5.36
N ILE A 63 -3.45 -12.68 5.80
CA ILE A 63 -4.82 -12.17 5.66
C ILE A 63 -5.22 -12.05 4.17
N ALA A 64 -4.29 -11.62 3.30
CA ALA A 64 -4.54 -11.55 1.86
C ALA A 64 -4.72 -12.93 1.23
N ASP A 65 -3.95 -13.94 1.65
CA ASP A 65 -4.10 -15.32 1.20
C ASP A 65 -5.45 -15.91 1.60
N LEU A 66 -5.87 -15.73 2.86
CA LEU A 66 -7.21 -16.13 3.32
C LEU A 66 -8.31 -15.41 2.52
N SER A 67 -8.15 -14.11 2.26
CA SER A 67 -9.07 -13.33 1.42
C SER A 67 -9.20 -13.91 0.01
N LEU A 68 -8.09 -14.38 -0.58
CA LEU A 68 -8.08 -15.03 -1.89
C LEU A 68 -8.75 -16.41 -1.84
N GLN A 69 -8.46 -17.24 -0.83
CA GLN A 69 -9.04 -18.57 -0.66
C GLN A 69 -10.56 -18.50 -0.51
N ASP A 70 -11.04 -17.58 0.33
CA ASP A 70 -12.47 -17.40 0.58
C ASP A 70 -13.15 -16.58 -0.53
N ASN A 71 -12.36 -16.08 -1.49
CA ASN A 71 -12.84 -15.15 -2.52
C ASN A 71 -13.62 -13.97 -1.89
N PHE A 72 -13.14 -13.47 -0.76
CA PHE A 72 -13.75 -12.37 0.00
C PHE A 72 -12.83 -11.12 -0.03
N PRO A 73 -13.24 -10.03 -0.71
CA PRO A 73 -12.38 -8.86 -0.85
C PRO A 73 -12.27 -8.08 0.46
N LEU A 74 -11.06 -7.65 0.77
CA LEU A 74 -10.76 -6.81 1.93
C LEU A 74 -10.37 -5.40 1.50
N ILE A 75 -10.81 -4.41 2.26
CA ILE A 75 -10.41 -3.01 2.12
C ILE A 75 -9.63 -2.62 3.36
N ALA A 76 -8.46 -2.05 3.16
CA ALA A 76 -7.65 -1.51 4.23
C ALA A 76 -7.66 0.03 4.21
N SER A 77 -7.63 0.63 5.38
CA SER A 77 -7.41 2.05 5.59
C SER A 77 -6.29 2.25 6.60
N SER A 78 -5.64 3.41 6.56
CA SER A 78 -4.66 3.76 7.60
C SER A 78 -5.36 4.02 8.93
N ALA A 79 -4.79 3.49 10.02
CA ALA A 79 -5.32 3.65 11.37
C ALA A 79 -4.83 4.98 11.99
N ASN A 80 -5.22 6.11 11.39
CA ASN A 80 -4.91 7.46 11.86
C ASN A 80 -5.99 8.46 11.42
N LEU A 81 -6.12 9.56 12.12
CA LEU A 81 -6.91 10.69 11.63
C LEU A 81 -6.21 11.32 10.41
N SER A 82 -7.01 11.87 9.48
CA SER A 82 -6.48 12.56 8.30
C SER A 82 -5.42 13.59 8.67
N GLN A 83 -4.33 13.64 7.90
CA GLN A 83 -3.21 14.56 8.07
C GLN A 83 -2.41 14.40 9.37
N ARG A 84 -2.62 13.32 10.15
CA ARG A 84 -1.89 13.05 11.39
C ARG A 84 -0.71 12.10 11.24
N GLY A 85 -0.33 11.77 10.01
CA GLY A 85 0.76 10.83 9.71
C GLY A 85 0.43 9.38 10.06
N THR A 86 1.24 8.47 9.53
CA THR A 86 1.11 7.04 9.78
C THR A 86 1.48 6.68 11.21
N LYS A 87 0.79 5.72 11.83
CA LYS A 87 1.12 5.22 13.17
C LYS A 87 1.85 3.88 13.07
N TYR A 88 2.94 3.75 13.78
CA TYR A 88 3.80 2.55 13.77
C TYR A 88 3.57 1.63 14.98
N ARG A 89 2.85 2.09 15.99
CA ARG A 89 2.51 1.31 17.19
C ARG A 89 1.04 1.53 17.54
N VAL A 90 0.37 0.50 18.01
CA VAL A 90 -1.05 0.57 18.41
C VAL A 90 -1.29 1.65 19.48
N LYS A 91 -0.33 1.84 20.42
CA LYS A 91 -0.46 2.86 21.45
C LYS A 91 -0.53 4.29 20.90
N ASP A 92 0.08 4.54 19.75
CA ASP A 92 0.16 5.87 19.12
C ASP A 92 -1.08 6.18 18.25
N ILE A 93 -1.96 5.19 18.03
CA ILE A 93 -3.23 5.38 17.32
C ILE A 93 -4.18 6.16 18.22
N GLU A 94 -4.81 7.18 17.65
CA GLU A 94 -5.77 8.03 18.37
C GLU A 94 -6.94 7.21 18.94
N THR A 95 -7.34 7.52 20.18
CA THR A 95 -8.41 6.80 20.89
C THR A 95 -9.70 6.76 20.08
N ARG A 96 -10.03 7.84 19.36
CA ARG A 96 -11.22 7.91 18.50
C ARG A 96 -11.17 6.85 17.39
N VAL A 97 -10.00 6.61 16.81
CA VAL A 97 -9.82 5.57 15.77
C VAL A 97 -9.93 4.18 16.38
N LYS A 98 -9.26 3.94 17.52
CA LYS A 98 -9.34 2.65 18.23
C LYS A 98 -10.77 2.27 18.63
N ARG A 99 -11.59 3.22 19.02
CA ARG A 99 -13.01 2.98 19.37
C ARG A 99 -13.89 2.53 18.21
N CYS A 100 -13.45 2.73 16.97
CA CYS A 100 -14.18 2.27 15.77
C CYS A 100 -13.84 0.82 15.37
N ALA A 101 -12.91 0.17 16.10
CA ALA A 101 -12.47 -1.20 15.77
C ALA A 101 -13.14 -2.20 16.73
N ASP A 102 -13.74 -3.25 16.18
CA ASP A 102 -14.27 -4.38 16.94
C ASP A 102 -13.13 -5.25 17.50
N ILE A 103 -12.01 -5.35 16.75
CA ILE A 103 -10.84 -6.13 17.14
C ILE A 103 -9.59 -5.29 16.96
N ILE A 104 -8.72 -5.30 17.96
CA ILE A 104 -7.40 -4.66 17.92
C ILE A 104 -6.32 -5.73 18.10
N ILE A 105 -5.50 -5.92 17.06
CA ILE A 105 -4.36 -6.83 17.10
C ILE A 105 -3.07 -6.00 17.26
N ASN A 106 -2.39 -6.17 18.38
CA ASN A 106 -1.10 -5.53 18.63
C ASN A 106 0.04 -6.51 18.30
N TYR A 107 0.59 -6.38 17.11
CA TYR A 107 1.73 -7.19 16.62
C TYR A 107 3.09 -6.56 16.92
N GLY A 108 3.12 -5.56 17.78
CA GLY A 108 4.33 -4.80 18.09
C GLY A 108 4.56 -3.58 17.19
N PRO A 109 5.71 -2.93 17.27
CA PRO A 109 6.05 -1.80 16.42
C PRO A 109 6.26 -2.26 14.97
N CYS A 110 5.82 -1.46 14.01
CA CYS A 110 6.14 -1.70 12.61
C CYS A 110 7.66 -1.66 12.39
N GLU A 111 8.23 -2.60 11.61
CA GLU A 111 9.67 -2.71 11.40
C GLU A 111 10.29 -1.44 10.78
N ILE A 112 9.55 -0.75 9.94
CA ILE A 112 9.96 0.53 9.35
C ILE A 112 10.36 1.55 10.44
N TYR A 113 9.72 1.50 11.60
CA TYR A 113 10.05 2.38 12.72
C TYR A 113 11.47 2.13 13.28
N LYS A 114 11.99 0.92 13.17
CA LYS A 114 13.30 0.54 13.68
C LYS A 114 14.46 1.18 12.88
N GLU A 115 14.23 1.54 11.63
CA GLU A 115 15.25 2.05 10.72
C GLU A 115 15.45 3.58 10.77
N GLY A 116 14.69 4.29 11.58
CA GLY A 116 14.89 5.72 11.86
C GLY A 116 14.61 6.73 10.74
N LYS A 117 14.28 6.28 9.52
CA LYS A 117 14.03 7.15 8.36
C LYS A 117 12.54 7.23 8.01
N THR A 118 11.71 7.61 8.95
CA THR A 118 10.26 7.46 8.85
C THR A 118 9.49 8.76 8.89
N PHE A 119 10.17 9.89 8.87
CA PHE A 119 9.52 11.22 8.93
C PHE A 119 9.82 12.04 7.67
N ASP A 120 8.84 12.83 7.25
CA ASP A 120 9.02 13.84 6.22
C ASP A 120 9.68 15.12 6.80
N HIS A 121 9.86 16.14 5.95
CA HIS A 121 10.43 17.43 6.35
C HIS A 121 9.59 18.22 7.37
N ASN A 122 8.32 17.85 7.55
CA ASN A 122 7.41 18.43 8.56
C ASN A 122 7.34 17.57 9.84
N GLY A 123 8.18 16.52 9.96
CA GLY A 123 8.15 15.62 11.09
C GLY A 123 6.95 14.66 11.11
N LEU A 124 6.21 14.53 10.00
CA LEU A 124 5.11 13.58 9.89
C LEU A 124 5.61 12.21 9.46
N SER A 125 5.07 11.17 10.07
CA SER A 125 5.43 9.80 9.78
C SER A 125 5.08 9.41 8.34
N LEU A 126 6.05 8.88 7.61
CA LEU A 126 5.89 8.43 6.23
C LEU A 126 5.03 7.16 6.15
N SER A 127 4.31 7.04 5.06
CA SER A 127 3.64 5.80 4.64
C SER A 127 4.45 5.12 3.53
N SER A 128 3.95 4.03 2.94
CA SER A 128 4.59 3.38 1.78
C SER A 128 4.76 4.35 0.60
N THR A 129 5.86 4.22 -0.13
CA THR A 129 6.04 4.85 -1.43
C THR A 129 4.94 4.39 -2.38
N GLN A 130 4.32 5.31 -3.13
CA GLN A 130 3.18 5.02 -3.99
C GLN A 130 3.49 5.37 -5.45
N ILE A 131 3.29 4.39 -6.34
CA ILE A 131 3.55 4.50 -7.76
C ILE A 131 2.27 4.22 -8.55
N ASP A 132 1.97 5.07 -9.53
CA ASP A 132 0.91 4.83 -10.49
C ASP A 132 1.45 4.05 -11.68
N PHE A 133 1.04 2.80 -11.79
CA PHE A 133 1.47 1.92 -12.87
C PHE A 133 0.79 2.19 -14.22
N ARG A 134 -0.11 3.16 -14.32
CA ARG A 134 -0.65 3.58 -15.62
C ARG A 134 0.42 4.29 -16.43
N ASP A 135 1.15 5.19 -15.80
CA ASP A 135 2.14 6.08 -16.40
C ASP A 135 3.54 6.02 -15.74
N MET A 136 3.73 5.11 -14.79
CA MET A 136 4.99 4.94 -14.04
C MET A 136 5.40 6.21 -13.29
N SER A 137 4.43 6.90 -12.68
CA SER A 137 4.68 8.11 -11.90
C SER A 137 4.63 7.86 -10.39
N ILE A 138 5.46 8.61 -9.66
CA ILE A 138 5.46 8.63 -8.19
C ILE A 138 4.37 9.58 -7.73
N VAL A 139 3.38 9.03 -7.04
CA VAL A 139 2.26 9.78 -6.45
C VAL A 139 2.58 10.25 -5.04
N ARG A 140 3.40 9.48 -4.34
CA ARG A 140 3.85 9.81 -2.98
C ARG A 140 5.25 9.25 -2.73
N LYS A 141 6.17 10.10 -2.28
CA LYS A 141 7.44 9.69 -1.70
C LYS A 141 7.17 9.20 -0.27
N GLY A 142 7.40 7.94 -0.02
CA GLY A 142 7.22 7.31 1.27
C GLY A 142 8.51 6.66 1.76
N VAL A 143 8.37 5.68 2.64
CA VAL A 143 9.50 4.89 3.13
C VAL A 143 10.17 4.15 1.97
N TYR A 144 11.48 3.98 2.05
CA TYR A 144 12.32 3.32 1.02
C TYR A 144 12.22 3.96 -0.37
N PHE A 145 11.83 5.26 -0.44
CA PHE A 145 11.64 5.92 -1.73
C PHE A 145 12.90 5.86 -2.61
N LYS A 146 14.08 6.16 -2.06
CA LYS A 146 15.34 6.18 -2.80
C LYS A 146 15.71 4.78 -3.31
N GLU A 147 15.60 3.80 -2.47
CA GLU A 147 15.86 2.40 -2.77
C GLU A 147 14.92 1.89 -3.87
N ILE A 148 13.63 2.15 -3.74
CA ILE A 148 12.62 1.78 -4.74
C ILE A 148 12.90 2.48 -6.08
N TYR A 149 13.19 3.78 -6.05
CA TYR A 149 13.52 4.55 -7.26
C TYR A 149 14.74 3.96 -7.99
N ASN A 150 15.82 3.67 -7.26
CA ASN A 150 17.03 3.08 -7.84
C ASN A 150 16.76 1.69 -8.43
N ILE A 151 16.00 0.83 -7.73
CA ILE A 151 15.61 -0.49 -8.25
C ILE A 151 14.85 -0.35 -9.58
N PHE A 152 13.90 0.58 -9.67
CA PHE A 152 13.16 0.79 -10.92
C PHE A 152 14.05 1.27 -12.05
N LYS A 153 14.99 2.18 -11.75
CA LYS A 153 15.95 2.69 -12.72
C LYS A 153 16.95 1.63 -13.17
N ASP A 154 17.59 0.95 -12.22
CA ASP A 154 18.78 0.12 -12.50
C ASP A 154 18.41 -1.29 -12.98
N GLU A 155 17.27 -1.86 -12.52
CA GLU A 155 16.89 -3.23 -12.87
C GLU A 155 15.77 -3.32 -13.90
N PHE A 156 14.94 -2.29 -14.01
CA PHE A 156 13.84 -2.30 -14.97
C PHE A 156 14.00 -1.25 -16.07
N ASP A 157 15.06 -0.45 -16.05
CA ASP A 157 15.30 0.66 -16.97
C ASP A 157 14.13 1.66 -17.02
N ILE A 158 13.53 1.93 -15.85
CA ILE A 158 12.38 2.81 -15.72
C ILE A 158 12.72 4.03 -14.88
N ASN A 159 12.73 5.20 -15.50
CA ASN A 159 12.79 6.47 -14.82
C ASN A 159 11.39 6.88 -14.35
N LEU A 160 11.13 6.71 -13.04
CA LEU A 160 9.85 7.08 -12.45
C LEU A 160 9.67 8.59 -12.47
N ALA A 161 8.62 9.08 -13.12
CA ALA A 161 8.28 10.49 -13.14
C ALA A 161 7.71 10.95 -11.78
N LEU A 162 8.06 12.18 -11.35
CA LEU A 162 7.41 12.77 -10.17
C LEU A 162 6.13 13.47 -10.63
N ARG A 163 4.99 13.13 -10.01
CA ARG A 163 3.80 13.99 -10.09
C ARG A 163 3.97 15.11 -9.07
N LEU A 164 4.18 16.33 -9.58
CA LEU A 164 4.14 17.55 -8.79
C LEU A 164 2.70 17.90 -8.44
#